data_f9ff6bc67136b93074598acd7c72b755
#
_entry.id   f9ff6bc67136b93074598acd7c72b755
#
_cell.length_a   1.000
_cell.length_b   1.000
_cell.length_c   1.000
_cell.angle_alpha   90.00
_cell.angle_beta   90.00
_cell.angle_gamma   90.00
#
_symmetry.space_group_name_H-M   'P 1'
#
loop_
_entity.id
_entity.type
_entity.pdbx_description
1 polymer ?
#
loop_
_entity_poly.entity_id
_entity_poly.type
_entity_poly.pdbx_seq_one_letter_code
_entity_poly.pdbx_strand_id
1 'polypeptide(L)'
;ASRLSTDDPVAPWRAVEEKVQLDQPGYDRLVTSFEQGGMFAPPPVGLELPSRSYFWTSALCKDGKYGFTAWKYPSPGFDRLGFDKNLFAIDPTGIAVNQPKEVQFDPLWEAKAKRLETPVFSLRVAPHGIVH
;
A
#
# COMPACT_ATOMS: atom_id res chain seq x y z
N ALA A 1 5.40 15.33 -15.30
CA ALA A 1 4.07 15.95 -15.37
C ALA A 1 3.30 15.34 -16.53
N SER A 2 2.18 14.70 -16.24
CA SER A 2 1.30 14.15 -17.28
C SER A 2 0.69 15.33 -18.06
N ARG A 3 0.95 15.39 -19.36
CA ARG A 3 0.29 16.37 -20.22
C ARG A 3 -1.15 15.94 -20.42
N LEU A 4 -2.09 16.83 -20.15
CA LEU A 4 -3.47 16.65 -20.54
C LEU A 4 -3.52 16.60 -22.09
N SER A 5 -4.02 15.47 -22.60
CA SER A 5 -4.31 15.36 -24.03
C SER A 5 -5.68 15.97 -24.31
N THR A 6 -5.78 16.73 -25.40
CA THR A 6 -7.07 17.25 -25.87
C THR A 6 -8.00 16.14 -26.36
N ASP A 7 -7.44 14.99 -26.72
CA ASP A 7 -8.20 13.84 -27.24
C ASP A 7 -8.80 12.99 -26.12
N ASP A 8 -8.19 12.99 -24.93
CA ASP A 8 -8.71 12.30 -23.77
C ASP A 8 -8.31 13.02 -22.48
N PRO A 9 -9.10 14.00 -22.04
CA PRO A 9 -8.77 14.82 -20.87
C PRO A 9 -8.80 14.06 -19.56
N VAL A 10 -9.42 12.86 -19.51
CA VAL A 10 -9.48 12.02 -18.31
C VAL A 10 -8.40 10.93 -18.27
N ALA A 11 -7.59 10.82 -19.32
CA ALA A 11 -6.54 9.82 -19.41
C ALA A 11 -5.57 9.81 -18.20
N PRO A 12 -5.17 10.97 -17.61
CA PRO A 12 -4.30 10.99 -16.45
C PRO A 12 -4.90 10.35 -15.17
N TRP A 13 -6.22 10.23 -15.12
CA TRP A 13 -6.94 9.64 -13.98
C TRP A 13 -7.42 8.21 -14.22
N ARG A 14 -7.17 7.65 -15.40
CA ARG A 14 -7.47 6.25 -15.67
C ARG A 14 -6.42 5.35 -15.02
N ALA A 15 -6.90 4.35 -14.29
CA ALA A 15 -6.02 3.29 -13.82
C ALA A 15 -5.48 2.47 -15.00
N VAL A 16 -4.21 2.11 -14.93
CA VAL A 16 -3.64 1.11 -15.82
C VAL A 16 -3.90 -0.24 -15.18
N GLU A 17 -4.61 -1.11 -15.91
CA GLU A 17 -4.95 -2.45 -15.46
C GLU A 17 -4.29 -3.48 -16.36
N GLU A 18 -3.65 -4.45 -15.73
CA GLU A 18 -3.08 -5.61 -16.42
C GLU A 18 -3.46 -6.88 -15.67
N LYS A 19 -3.52 -7.98 -16.40
CA LYS A 19 -3.85 -9.30 -15.85
C LYS A 19 -2.68 -10.23 -16.05
N VAL A 20 -2.27 -10.89 -14.97
CA VAL A 20 -1.23 -11.89 -14.99
C VAL A 20 -1.82 -13.23 -14.55
N GLN A 21 -1.60 -14.24 -15.34
CA GLN A 21 -1.95 -15.60 -14.97
C GLN A 21 -0.74 -16.28 -14.33
N LEU A 22 -0.90 -16.76 -13.12
CA LEU A 22 0.13 -17.52 -12.41
C LEU A 22 -0.13 -19.04 -12.60
N ASP A 23 0.94 -19.79 -12.75
CA ASP A 23 0.89 -21.23 -12.58
C ASP A 23 0.79 -21.59 -11.10
N GLN A 24 0.49 -22.85 -10.78
CA GLN A 24 0.33 -23.27 -9.39
C GLN A 24 1.59 -23.03 -8.54
N PRO A 25 2.82 -23.36 -8.99
CA PRO A 25 4.03 -23.03 -8.24
C PRO A 25 4.23 -21.54 -8.01
N GLY A 26 3.91 -20.69 -8.99
CA GLY A 26 3.98 -19.24 -8.88
C GLY A 26 3.00 -18.67 -7.86
N TYR A 27 1.78 -19.17 -7.87
CA TYR A 27 0.76 -18.83 -6.89
C TYR A 27 1.19 -19.25 -5.48
N ASP A 28 1.67 -20.47 -5.30
CA ASP A 28 2.09 -21.00 -4.01
C ASP A 28 3.27 -20.20 -3.43
N ARG A 29 4.23 -19.80 -4.27
CA ARG A 29 5.35 -18.93 -3.84
C ARG A 29 4.86 -17.57 -3.37
N LEU A 30 3.93 -16.97 -4.09
CA LEU A 30 3.38 -15.66 -3.73
C LEU A 30 2.61 -15.73 -2.41
N VAL A 31 1.73 -16.70 -2.24
CA VAL A 31 0.95 -16.89 -1.02
C VAL A 31 1.86 -17.19 0.17
N THR A 32 2.87 -18.04 0.00
CA THR A 32 3.86 -18.32 1.05
C THR A 32 4.59 -17.05 1.47
N SER A 33 4.95 -16.19 0.54
CA SER A 33 5.60 -14.91 0.87
C SER A 33 4.68 -13.95 1.65
N PHE A 34 3.39 -13.94 1.37
CA PHE A 34 2.41 -13.21 2.17
C PHE A 34 2.29 -13.75 3.60
N GLU A 35 2.22 -15.06 3.75
CA GLU A 35 2.17 -15.71 5.07
C GLU A 35 3.42 -15.41 5.90
N GLN A 36 4.59 -15.52 5.29
CA GLN A 36 5.87 -15.20 5.93
C GLN A 36 5.99 -13.71 6.30
N GLY A 37 5.38 -12.83 5.52
CA GLY A 37 5.29 -11.39 5.80
C GLY A 37 4.32 -11.02 6.93
N GLY A 38 3.58 -11.98 7.48
CA GLY A 38 2.66 -11.76 8.59
C GLY A 38 1.23 -11.40 8.16
N MET A 39 0.84 -11.74 6.92
CA MET A 39 -0.48 -11.39 6.39
C MET A 39 -1.64 -11.96 7.20
N PHE A 40 -1.49 -13.14 7.77
CA PHE A 40 -2.49 -13.80 8.61
C PHE A 40 -2.21 -13.69 10.10
N ALA A 41 -1.17 -12.98 10.49
CA ALA A 41 -0.93 -12.64 11.89
C ALA A 41 -1.98 -11.62 12.39
N PRO A 42 -2.21 -11.52 13.71
CA PRO A 42 -3.07 -10.49 14.24
C PRO A 42 -2.63 -9.10 13.78
N PRO A 43 -3.56 -8.24 13.29
CA PRO A 43 -3.18 -6.90 12.85
C PRO A 43 -2.74 -6.04 14.05
N PRO A 44 -1.90 -5.01 13.80
CA PRO A 44 -1.46 -4.09 14.85
C PRO A 44 -2.57 -3.09 15.20
N VAL A 45 -3.60 -3.56 15.90
CA VAL A 45 -4.77 -2.75 16.28
C VAL A 45 -4.33 -1.50 17.04
N GLY A 46 -4.86 -0.34 16.64
CA GLY A 46 -4.52 0.94 17.22
C GLY A 46 -3.34 1.66 16.54
N LEU A 47 -2.67 1.01 15.58
CA LEU A 47 -1.61 1.67 14.80
C LEU A 47 -2.21 2.84 14.01
N GLU A 48 -1.61 4.01 14.18
CA GLU A 48 -1.97 5.22 13.45
C GLU A 48 -1.22 5.30 12.12
N LEU A 49 -1.97 5.60 11.06
CA LEU A 49 -1.46 5.73 9.69
C LEU A 49 -1.74 7.16 9.19
N PRO A 50 -0.89 8.14 9.52
CA PRO A 50 -1.05 9.51 9.04
C PRO A 50 -0.91 9.59 7.52
N SER A 51 -1.74 10.40 6.87
CA SER A 51 -1.78 10.55 5.40
C SER A 51 -0.45 10.91 4.78
N ARG A 52 0.43 11.57 5.51
CA ARG A 52 1.77 11.97 5.06
C ARG A 52 2.86 10.98 5.39
N SER A 53 2.58 9.91 6.13
CA SER A 53 3.55 8.84 6.36
C SER A 53 3.51 7.81 5.24
N TYR A 54 4.58 7.04 5.11
CA TYR A 54 4.58 5.91 4.20
C TYR A 54 4.08 4.67 4.93
N PHE A 55 3.08 4.03 4.38
CA PHE A 55 2.53 2.79 4.94
C PHE A 55 1.91 1.92 3.84
N TRP A 56 1.83 0.65 4.11
CA TRP A 56 1.09 -0.31 3.30
C TRP A 56 -0.04 -0.93 4.12
N THR A 57 -1.13 -1.22 3.43
CA THR A 57 -2.21 -2.04 3.95
C THR A 57 -2.41 -3.23 3.03
N SER A 58 -2.80 -4.36 3.59
CA SER A 58 -3.08 -5.56 2.82
C SER A 58 -4.28 -6.30 3.37
N ALA A 59 -5.09 -6.81 2.46
CA ALA A 59 -6.21 -7.69 2.75
C ALA A 59 -6.13 -8.91 1.83
N LEU A 60 -6.27 -10.09 2.38
CA LEU A 60 -6.17 -11.34 1.65
C LEU A 60 -7.22 -12.32 2.18
N CYS A 61 -7.83 -13.06 1.26
CA CYS A 61 -8.69 -14.18 1.59
C CYS A 61 -8.11 -15.46 0.98
N LYS A 62 -7.87 -16.46 1.82
CA LYS A 62 -7.36 -17.76 1.40
C LYS A 62 -8.10 -18.87 2.15
N ASP A 63 -8.64 -19.83 1.43
CA ASP A 63 -9.36 -20.98 2.01
C ASP A 63 -10.44 -20.56 3.01
N GLY A 64 -11.18 -19.49 2.70
CA GLY A 64 -12.20 -18.92 3.57
C GLY A 64 -11.68 -18.13 4.76
N LYS A 65 -10.36 -18.03 4.93
CA LYS A 65 -9.73 -17.24 5.99
C LYS A 65 -9.39 -15.85 5.46
N TYR A 66 -9.93 -14.82 6.11
CA TYR A 66 -9.63 -13.43 5.84
C TYR A 66 -8.46 -12.98 6.73
N GLY A 67 -7.49 -12.29 6.11
CA GLY A 67 -6.41 -11.62 6.79
C GLY A 67 -6.37 -10.14 6.40
N PHE A 68 -6.18 -9.27 7.38
CA PHE A 68 -5.94 -7.85 7.18
C PHE A 68 -4.79 -7.41 8.06
N THR A 69 -3.90 -6.57 7.52
CA THR A 69 -2.82 -5.98 8.30
C THR A 69 -2.30 -4.70 7.64
N ALA A 70 -1.50 -3.96 8.37
CA ALA A 70 -0.87 -2.75 7.92
C ALA A 70 0.56 -2.66 8.45
N TRP A 71 1.41 -1.99 7.70
CA TRP A 71 2.81 -1.75 8.06
C TRP A 71 3.14 -0.29 7.82
N LYS A 72 3.66 0.37 8.82
CA LYS A 72 4.15 1.74 8.74
C LYS A 72 5.66 1.74 8.55
N TYR A 73 6.14 2.56 7.65
CA TYR A 73 7.57 2.75 7.44
C TYR A 73 8.09 4.01 8.16
N PRO A 74 9.24 3.98 8.80
CA PRO A 74 10.08 2.82 9.07
C PRO A 74 9.57 1.98 10.25
N SER A 75 9.72 0.67 10.16
CA SER A 75 9.48 -0.24 11.28
C SER A 75 10.16 -1.59 11.04
N PRO A 76 10.51 -2.35 12.11
CA PRO A 76 11.08 -3.69 11.96
C PRO A 76 10.16 -4.65 11.20
N GLY A 77 8.84 -4.51 11.36
CA GLY A 77 7.86 -5.30 10.63
C GLY A 77 7.90 -5.02 9.14
N PHE A 78 8.08 -3.75 8.74
CA PHE A 78 8.22 -3.36 7.34
C PHE A 78 9.49 -3.93 6.72
N ASP A 79 10.60 -3.89 7.43
CA ASP A 79 11.90 -4.39 6.95
C ASP A 79 11.91 -5.92 6.73
N ARG A 80 11.02 -6.64 7.40
CA ARG A 80 10.88 -8.10 7.26
C ARG A 80 9.93 -8.53 6.14
N LEU A 81 9.26 -7.58 5.47
CA LEU A 81 8.41 -7.90 4.33
C LEU A 81 9.25 -8.51 3.21
N GLY A 82 8.71 -9.51 2.55
CA GLY A 82 9.37 -10.18 1.43
C GLY A 82 8.44 -10.36 0.22
N PHE A 83 7.13 -10.18 0.43
CA PHE A 83 6.16 -10.38 -0.63
C PHE A 83 6.17 -9.25 -1.67
N ASP A 84 6.59 -8.06 -1.30
CA ASP A 84 6.65 -6.89 -2.17
C ASP A 84 7.50 -7.16 -3.42
N LYS A 85 8.68 -7.74 -3.24
CA LYS A 85 9.56 -8.09 -4.35
C LYS A 85 8.92 -9.11 -5.29
N ASN A 86 8.28 -10.14 -4.73
CA ASN A 86 7.62 -11.17 -5.51
C ASN A 86 6.39 -10.61 -6.24
N LEU A 87 5.61 -9.77 -5.59
CA LEU A 87 4.43 -9.15 -6.17
C LEU A 87 4.79 -8.19 -7.30
N PHE A 88 5.76 -7.31 -7.08
CA PHE A 88 6.15 -6.32 -8.09
C PHE A 88 6.93 -6.92 -9.26
N ALA A 89 7.60 -8.04 -9.04
CA ALA A 89 8.28 -8.77 -10.12
C ALA A 89 7.34 -9.34 -11.18
N ILE A 90 6.09 -9.61 -10.83
CA ILE A 90 5.07 -10.12 -11.75
C ILE A 90 4.22 -9.02 -12.40
N ASP A 91 4.42 -7.77 -12.02
CA ASP A 91 3.70 -6.64 -12.59
C ASP A 91 4.19 -6.33 -14.02
N PRO A 92 3.34 -6.50 -15.05
CA PRO A 92 3.72 -6.26 -16.43
C PRO A 92 3.57 -4.80 -16.86
N THR A 93 3.05 -3.93 -16.01
CA THR A 93 2.75 -2.53 -16.40
C THR A 93 4.00 -1.69 -16.65
N GLY A 94 5.13 -2.07 -16.07
CA GLY A 94 6.36 -1.29 -16.14
C GLY A 94 6.31 0.03 -15.36
N ILE A 95 5.26 0.26 -14.61
CA ILE A 95 5.11 1.47 -13.78
C ILE A 95 5.95 1.30 -12.52
N ALA A 96 6.82 2.28 -12.25
CA ALA A 96 7.65 2.26 -11.07
C ALA A 96 6.81 2.39 -9.79
N VAL A 97 7.05 1.51 -8.83
CA VAL A 97 6.44 1.59 -7.51
C VAL A 97 7.19 2.62 -6.66
N ASN A 98 6.44 3.44 -5.93
CA ASN A 98 7.03 4.38 -4.99
C ASN A 98 7.84 3.65 -3.93
N GLN A 99 9.11 4.00 -3.80
CA GLN A 99 9.97 3.39 -2.80
C GLN A 99 9.61 3.89 -1.40
N PRO A 100 9.71 3.03 -0.38
CA PRO A 100 9.53 3.44 1.00
C PRO A 100 10.47 4.57 1.37
N LYS A 101 9.94 5.59 2.02
CA LYS A 101 10.71 6.73 2.51
C LYS A 101 10.15 7.23 3.84
N GLU A 102 11.05 7.63 4.71
CA GLU A 102 10.65 8.32 5.93
C GLU A 102 10.22 9.75 5.60
N VAL A 103 9.04 10.14 6.08
CA VAL A 103 8.52 11.48 5.89
C VAL A 103 8.78 12.28 7.17
N GLN A 104 9.62 13.30 7.05
CA GLN A 104 9.96 14.19 8.17
C GLN A 104 8.78 15.09 8.52
N PHE A 105 8.62 15.37 9.82
CA PHE A 105 7.64 16.35 10.27
C PHE A 105 8.07 17.75 9.84
N ASP A 106 7.17 18.44 9.12
CA ASP A 106 7.37 19.82 8.69
C ASP A 106 6.19 20.68 9.12
N PRO A 107 6.34 21.48 10.18
CA PRO A 107 5.26 22.34 10.69
C PRO A 107 4.81 23.39 9.66
N LEU A 108 5.73 23.88 8.84
CA LEU A 108 5.40 24.88 7.80
C LEU A 108 4.57 24.25 6.69
N TRP A 109 4.92 23.04 6.30
CA TRP A 109 4.12 22.29 5.34
C TRP A 109 2.71 22.01 5.86
N GLU A 110 2.58 21.61 7.13
CA GLU A 110 1.27 21.37 7.74
C GLU A 110 0.40 22.62 7.79
N ALA A 111 0.98 23.75 8.18
CA ALA A 111 0.27 25.02 8.22
C ALA A 111 -0.18 25.44 6.80
N LYS A 112 0.67 25.22 5.79
CA LYS A 112 0.34 25.48 4.39
C LYS A 112 -0.73 24.54 3.87
N ALA A 113 -0.63 23.24 4.17
CA ALA A 113 -1.59 22.25 3.77
C ALA A 113 -2.99 22.57 4.30
N LYS A 114 -3.11 22.96 5.57
CA LYS A 114 -4.37 23.39 6.17
C LYS A 114 -4.98 24.60 5.46
N ARG A 115 -4.16 25.59 5.08
CA ARG A 115 -4.63 26.79 4.36
C ARG A 115 -5.09 26.49 2.95
N LEU A 116 -4.47 25.52 2.29
CA LEU A 116 -4.79 25.12 0.92
C LEU A 116 -5.85 24.02 0.86
N GLU A 117 -6.48 23.69 1.98
CA GLU A 117 -7.46 22.61 2.11
C GLU A 117 -6.94 21.26 1.60
N THR A 118 -5.63 21.06 1.67
CA THR A 118 -5.01 19.77 1.33
C THR A 118 -5.49 18.72 2.34
N PRO A 119 -6.02 17.58 1.89
CA PRO A 119 -6.51 16.57 2.79
C PRO A 119 -5.40 16.05 3.71
N VAL A 120 -5.58 16.26 5.01
CA VAL A 120 -4.73 15.70 6.06
C VAL A 120 -5.62 14.83 6.93
N PHE A 121 -5.31 13.56 7.00
CA PHE A 121 -6.07 12.60 7.78
C PHE A 121 -5.13 11.61 8.48
N SER A 122 -5.64 10.94 9.48
CA SER A 122 -5.00 9.78 10.08
C SER A 122 -6.00 8.64 10.13
N LEU A 123 -5.57 7.48 9.67
CA LEU A 123 -6.34 6.25 9.76
C LEU A 123 -5.84 5.45 10.95
N ARG A 124 -6.69 4.58 11.49
CA ARG A 124 -6.33 3.69 12.59
C ARG A 124 -6.64 2.25 12.20
N VAL A 125 -5.70 1.38 12.50
CA VAL A 125 -5.90 -0.06 12.26
C VAL A 125 -6.88 -0.62 13.29
N ALA A 126 -7.90 -1.28 12.79
CA ALA A 126 -8.91 -2.03 13.55
C ALA A 126 -8.71 -3.54 13.34
N PRO A 127 -9.42 -4.41 14.09
CA PRO A 127 -9.24 -5.86 13.97
C PRO A 127 -9.49 -6.43 12.56
N HIS A 128 -10.32 -5.79 11.76
CA HIS A 128 -10.75 -6.29 10.44
C HIS A 128 -10.62 -5.26 9.32
N GLY A 129 -9.97 -4.15 9.55
CA GLY A 129 -9.83 -3.12 8.55
C GLY A 129 -9.27 -1.82 9.11
N ILE A 130 -9.67 -0.73 8.48
CA ILE A 130 -9.21 0.62 8.82
C ILE A 130 -10.41 1.46 9.22
N VAL A 131 -10.22 2.29 10.25
CA VAL A 131 -11.21 3.26 10.71
C VAL A 131 -10.60 4.66 10.74
N HIS A 132 -11.47 5.65 10.66
CA HIS A 132 -11.13 7.07 10.83
C HIS A 132 -10.97 7.42 12.29
#